data_a117d96881653162665f222b79d9b698
#
_entry.id   a117d96881653162665f222b79d9b698
#
_cell.length_a   1.000
_cell.length_b   1.000
_cell.length_c   1.000
_cell.angle_alpha   90.00
_cell.angle_beta   90.00
_cell.angle_gamma   90.00
#
_symmetry.space_group_name_H-M   'P 1'
#
loop_
_entity.id
_entity.type
_entity.pdbx_description
1 polymer ?
#
loop_
_entity_poly.entity_id
_entity_poly.type
_entity_poly.pdbx_seq_one_letter_code
_entity_poly.pdbx_strand_id
1 'polypeptide(L)'
;MIDKKIESSHILIVSDIEETLNRLLPFYCKHNVRVIKNEQKDEFLLAQAHAAVKEAYISSNEKKYIFLLGKSFRVEAQNSLLKILEEPPKNIVFIIITNSKSSILPTIFSRIPHKFFKTSAKKVEFELDLVNLDLKDLYTFLKANQRITKGEAKNLVESILYSVNSKKIELTQKELDLFSKSIKLLELNSRPINVLTSLLLMLLNRKRV
;
A
#
# COMPACT_ATOMS: atom_id res chain seq x y z
N MET A 1 -11.56 2.28 7.01
CA MET A 1 -11.91 1.22 6.04
C MET A 1 -12.79 1.81 4.95
N ILE A 2 -12.73 1.26 3.74
CA ILE A 2 -13.63 1.66 2.64
C ILE A 2 -14.84 0.72 2.74
N ASP A 3 -15.90 1.19 3.37
CA ASP A 3 -17.09 0.37 3.61
C ASP A 3 -18.33 0.98 2.91
N LYS A 4 -18.10 1.88 1.95
CA LYS A 4 -19.17 2.57 1.23
C LYS A 4 -18.83 2.72 -0.25
N LYS A 5 -19.88 2.68 -1.06
CA LYS A 5 -19.83 3.02 -2.49
C LYS A 5 -19.36 4.47 -2.68
N ILE A 6 -18.47 4.71 -3.62
CA ILE A 6 -18.01 6.04 -4.02
C ILE A 6 -18.85 6.46 -5.21
N GLU A 7 -19.58 7.55 -5.10
CA GLU A 7 -20.57 7.97 -6.10
C GLU A 7 -20.15 9.17 -6.96
N SER A 8 -18.98 9.73 -6.68
CA SER A 8 -18.37 10.83 -7.44
C SER A 8 -16.89 10.54 -7.70
N SER A 9 -16.31 11.25 -8.68
CA SER A 9 -14.90 11.06 -9.02
C SER A 9 -14.01 11.34 -7.82
N HIS A 10 -13.07 10.40 -7.52
CA HIS A 10 -12.17 10.45 -6.37
C HIS A 10 -10.80 9.89 -6.69
N ILE A 11 -9.79 10.39 -5.99
CA ILE A 11 -8.46 9.79 -5.91
C ILE A 11 -8.33 9.07 -4.57
N LEU A 12 -7.97 7.80 -4.61
CA LEU A 12 -7.73 6.97 -3.43
C LEU A 12 -6.24 6.69 -3.34
N ILE A 13 -5.64 7.10 -2.24
CA ILE A 13 -4.23 6.82 -1.94
C ILE A 13 -4.21 5.70 -0.90
N VAL A 14 -3.70 4.55 -1.30
CA VAL A 14 -3.86 3.29 -0.57
C VAL A 14 -2.53 2.56 -0.44
N SER A 15 -2.41 1.68 0.53
CA SER A 15 -1.22 0.84 0.69
C SER A 15 -1.17 -0.29 -0.35
N ASP A 16 -2.31 -0.90 -0.66
CA ASP A 16 -2.45 -1.97 -1.63
C ASP A 16 -3.60 -1.65 -2.60
N ILE A 17 -3.25 -1.55 -3.89
CA ILE A 17 -4.17 -1.18 -4.97
C ILE A 17 -5.15 -2.32 -5.25
N GLU A 18 -4.64 -3.56 -5.38
CA GLU A 18 -5.45 -4.73 -5.73
C GLU A 18 -6.38 -5.12 -4.59
N GLU A 19 -5.90 -5.12 -3.35
CA GLU A 19 -6.76 -5.36 -2.19
C GLU A 19 -7.87 -4.33 -2.09
N THR A 20 -7.54 -3.04 -2.32
CA THR A 20 -8.53 -1.96 -2.31
C THR A 20 -9.57 -2.12 -3.41
N LEU A 21 -9.12 -2.45 -4.63
CA LEU A 21 -10.02 -2.71 -5.75
C LEU A 21 -10.98 -3.86 -5.43
N ASN A 22 -10.46 -4.99 -4.95
CA ASN A 22 -11.26 -6.18 -4.62
C ASN A 22 -12.30 -5.91 -3.52
N ARG A 23 -11.99 -5.00 -2.58
CA ARG A 23 -12.95 -4.56 -1.56
C ARG A 23 -14.02 -3.61 -2.10
N LEU A 24 -13.69 -2.81 -3.09
CA LEU A 24 -14.63 -1.86 -3.70
C LEU A 24 -15.58 -2.51 -4.69
N LEU A 25 -15.09 -3.43 -5.53
CA LEU A 25 -15.87 -4.02 -6.62
C LEU A 25 -17.24 -4.57 -6.19
N PRO A 26 -17.41 -5.23 -5.03
CA PRO A 26 -18.71 -5.73 -4.59
C PRO A 26 -19.82 -4.68 -4.41
N PHE A 27 -19.45 -3.40 -4.24
CA PHE A 27 -20.42 -2.31 -4.11
C PHE A 27 -20.99 -1.82 -5.45
N TYR A 28 -20.48 -2.34 -6.58
CA TYR A 28 -20.84 -1.89 -7.91
C TYR A 28 -21.37 -3.03 -8.76
N CYS A 29 -22.33 -2.71 -9.63
CA CYS A 29 -22.79 -3.67 -10.63
C CYS A 29 -21.69 -3.93 -11.66
N LYS A 30 -21.39 -5.19 -11.94
CA LYS A 30 -20.30 -5.60 -12.86
C LYS A 30 -20.40 -4.97 -14.24
N HIS A 31 -21.62 -4.78 -14.76
CA HIS A 31 -21.85 -4.18 -16.07
C HIS A 31 -21.45 -2.70 -16.13
N ASN A 32 -21.50 -2.01 -14.99
CA ASN A 32 -21.25 -0.58 -14.87
C ASN A 32 -19.82 -0.25 -14.43
N VAL A 33 -18.96 -1.25 -14.32
CA VAL A 33 -17.56 -1.09 -13.91
C VAL A 33 -16.62 -1.36 -15.08
N ARG A 34 -15.62 -0.49 -15.20
CA ARG A 34 -14.46 -0.70 -16.07
C ARG A 34 -13.20 -0.49 -15.26
N VAL A 35 -12.31 -1.45 -15.32
CA VAL A 35 -11.00 -1.40 -14.66
C VAL A 35 -9.93 -1.24 -15.74
N ILE A 36 -9.16 -0.17 -15.65
CA ILE A 36 -8.10 0.14 -16.60
C ILE A 36 -6.78 0.20 -15.85
N LYS A 37 -5.90 -0.72 -16.16
CA LYS A 37 -4.55 -0.84 -15.62
C LYS A 37 -3.59 -1.30 -16.70
N ASN A 38 -2.32 -1.15 -16.47
CA ASN A 38 -1.30 -1.78 -17.29
C ASN A 38 -1.02 -3.17 -16.70
N GLU A 39 -1.25 -4.21 -17.48
CA GLU A 39 -1.08 -5.59 -17.01
C GLU A 39 0.39 -6.03 -16.96
N GLN A 40 1.28 -5.32 -17.69
CA GLN A 40 2.69 -5.66 -17.75
C GLN A 40 3.55 -4.88 -16.74
N LYS A 41 3.09 -3.71 -16.31
CA LYS A 41 3.83 -2.79 -15.46
C LYS A 41 2.90 -2.11 -14.46
N ASP A 42 3.42 -1.77 -13.29
CA ASP A 42 2.70 -0.98 -12.28
C ASP A 42 2.53 0.51 -12.65
N GLU A 43 2.88 0.87 -13.87
CA GLU A 43 2.87 2.24 -14.38
C GLU A 43 1.72 2.45 -15.36
N PHE A 44 0.92 3.49 -15.11
CA PHE A 44 -0.18 3.90 -15.98
C PHE A 44 0.34 4.80 -17.11
N LEU A 45 0.23 4.33 -18.34
CA LEU A 45 0.79 4.93 -19.54
C LEU A 45 -0.28 5.64 -20.36
N LEU A 46 0.15 6.34 -21.42
CA LEU A 46 -0.74 7.05 -22.35
C LEU A 46 -1.78 6.13 -23.00
N ALA A 47 -1.41 4.88 -23.30
CA ALA A 47 -2.33 3.90 -23.88
C ALA A 47 -3.54 3.62 -22.96
N GLN A 48 -3.32 3.48 -21.66
CA GLN A 48 -4.38 3.31 -20.66
C GLN A 48 -5.24 4.58 -20.55
N ALA A 49 -4.62 5.75 -20.62
CA ALA A 49 -5.34 7.03 -20.60
C ALA A 49 -6.28 7.16 -21.81
N HIS A 50 -5.81 6.83 -23.01
CA HIS A 50 -6.65 6.81 -24.22
C HIS A 50 -7.79 5.80 -24.10
N ALA A 51 -7.53 4.61 -23.53
CA ALA A 51 -8.58 3.62 -23.26
C ALA A 51 -9.64 4.17 -22.28
N ALA A 52 -9.21 4.88 -21.24
CA ALA A 52 -10.10 5.51 -20.27
C ALA A 52 -10.98 6.59 -20.91
N VAL A 53 -10.40 7.45 -21.75
CA VAL A 53 -11.13 8.48 -22.49
C VAL A 53 -12.14 7.84 -23.44
N LYS A 54 -11.73 6.83 -24.23
CA LYS A 54 -12.63 6.10 -25.14
C LYS A 54 -13.79 5.48 -24.40
N GLU A 55 -13.51 4.82 -23.26
CA GLU A 55 -14.53 4.16 -22.45
C GLU A 55 -15.51 5.17 -21.84
N ALA A 56 -15.06 6.36 -21.47
CA ALA A 56 -15.90 7.39 -20.91
C ALA A 56 -16.88 7.99 -21.93
N TYR A 57 -16.53 8.04 -23.21
CA TYR A 57 -17.43 8.50 -24.27
C TYR A 57 -18.43 7.44 -24.75
N ILE A 58 -18.33 6.21 -24.31
CA ILE A 58 -19.38 5.21 -24.54
C ILE A 58 -20.54 5.52 -23.62
N SER A 59 -21.65 5.98 -24.21
CA SER A 59 -22.85 6.41 -23.46
C SER A 59 -23.39 5.29 -22.57
N SER A 60 -23.86 5.67 -21.39
CA SER A 60 -24.51 4.79 -20.44
C SER A 60 -25.75 5.45 -19.86
N ASN A 61 -26.86 4.72 -19.79
CA ASN A 61 -28.08 5.19 -19.15
C ASN A 61 -27.95 5.23 -17.61
N GLU A 62 -27.05 4.42 -17.07
CA GLU A 62 -26.75 4.33 -15.64
C GLU A 62 -25.35 4.88 -15.33
N LYS A 63 -25.09 5.14 -14.04
CA LYS A 63 -23.74 5.55 -13.61
C LYS A 63 -22.72 4.47 -13.91
N LYS A 64 -21.71 4.81 -14.68
CA LYS A 64 -20.56 3.98 -15.06
C LYS A 64 -19.34 4.42 -14.30
N TYR A 65 -18.64 3.46 -13.71
CA TYR A 65 -17.48 3.67 -12.85
C TYR A 65 -16.21 3.19 -13.56
N ILE A 66 -15.30 4.11 -13.80
CA ILE A 66 -14.03 3.82 -14.47
C ILE A 66 -12.92 3.89 -13.43
N PHE A 67 -12.35 2.73 -13.09
CA PHE A 67 -11.25 2.60 -12.16
C PHE A 67 -9.92 2.70 -12.92
N LEU A 68 -9.07 3.65 -12.54
CA LEU A 68 -7.75 3.85 -13.10
C LEU A 68 -6.71 3.44 -12.05
N LEU A 69 -5.94 2.40 -12.33
CA LEU A 69 -5.02 1.79 -11.37
C LEU A 69 -3.57 1.94 -11.81
N GLY A 70 -2.71 2.38 -10.90
CA GLY A 70 -1.27 2.45 -11.12
C GLY A 70 -0.52 2.87 -9.85
N LYS A 71 0.67 2.30 -9.63
CA LYS A 71 1.59 2.80 -8.60
C LYS A 71 2.16 4.16 -8.99
N SER A 72 2.38 4.35 -10.29
CA SER A 72 2.79 5.62 -10.88
C SER A 72 1.97 5.92 -12.14
N PHE A 73 1.86 7.20 -12.47
CA PHE A 73 1.14 7.68 -13.65
C PHE A 73 2.06 8.58 -14.45
N ARG A 74 2.29 8.28 -15.72
CA ARG A 74 3.08 9.13 -16.62
C ARG A 74 2.44 10.49 -16.80
N VAL A 75 3.27 11.52 -16.90
CA VAL A 75 2.82 12.91 -17.04
C VAL A 75 1.94 13.07 -18.28
N GLU A 76 2.32 12.47 -19.41
CA GLU A 76 1.57 12.53 -20.66
C GLU A 76 0.20 11.88 -20.52
N ALA A 77 0.12 10.74 -19.82
CA ALA A 77 -1.14 10.05 -19.53
C ALA A 77 -2.06 10.94 -18.68
N GLN A 78 -1.51 11.56 -17.65
CA GLN A 78 -2.26 12.44 -16.76
C GLN A 78 -2.77 13.69 -17.51
N ASN A 79 -1.92 14.30 -18.32
CA ASN A 79 -2.30 15.48 -19.12
C ASN A 79 -3.43 15.15 -20.12
N SER A 80 -3.41 13.96 -20.72
CA SER A 80 -4.50 13.55 -21.64
C SER A 80 -5.84 13.32 -20.92
N LEU A 81 -5.81 13.03 -19.63
CA LEU A 81 -7.01 12.83 -18.80
C LEU A 81 -7.57 14.12 -18.19
N LEU A 82 -6.80 15.23 -18.14
CA LEU A 82 -7.18 16.45 -17.43
C LEU A 82 -8.60 16.92 -17.78
N LYS A 83 -8.87 17.10 -19.05
CA LYS A 83 -10.17 17.62 -19.52
C LYS A 83 -11.35 16.75 -19.10
N ILE A 84 -11.22 15.42 -19.27
CA ILE A 84 -12.31 14.49 -18.96
C ILE A 84 -12.50 14.25 -17.46
N LEU A 85 -11.45 14.47 -16.67
CA LEU A 85 -11.51 14.40 -15.23
C LEU A 85 -12.13 15.66 -14.60
N GLU A 86 -11.95 16.82 -15.25
CA GLU A 86 -12.57 18.09 -14.85
C GLU A 86 -14.07 18.10 -15.17
N GLU A 87 -14.42 17.72 -16.39
CA GLU A 87 -15.79 17.71 -16.90
C GLU A 87 -16.14 16.30 -17.43
N PRO A 88 -16.38 15.34 -16.55
CA PRO A 88 -16.73 14.00 -16.97
C PRO A 88 -18.08 13.98 -17.70
N PRO A 89 -18.23 13.17 -18.76
CA PRO A 89 -19.51 12.97 -19.41
C PRO A 89 -20.60 12.54 -18.42
N LYS A 90 -21.86 12.78 -18.80
CA LYS A 90 -23.01 12.41 -17.96
C LYS A 90 -22.93 10.94 -17.55
N ASN A 91 -23.19 10.68 -16.30
CA ASN A 91 -23.17 9.34 -15.68
C ASN A 91 -21.78 8.66 -15.61
N ILE A 92 -20.68 9.36 -15.84
CA ILE A 92 -19.33 8.82 -15.72
C ILE A 92 -18.70 9.25 -14.38
N VAL A 93 -18.13 8.28 -13.66
CA VAL A 93 -17.41 8.49 -12.41
C VAL A 93 -16.03 7.86 -12.52
N PHE A 94 -14.98 8.66 -12.32
CA PHE A 94 -13.60 8.17 -12.29
C PHE A 94 -13.12 7.89 -10.87
N ILE A 95 -12.51 6.73 -10.65
CA ILE A 95 -11.89 6.37 -9.38
C ILE A 95 -10.43 6.02 -9.66
N ILE A 96 -9.54 6.92 -9.27
CA ILE A 96 -8.09 6.74 -9.41
C ILE A 96 -7.57 6.07 -8.14
N ILE A 97 -6.87 4.95 -8.26
CA ILE A 97 -6.28 4.25 -7.12
C ILE A 97 -4.77 4.18 -7.31
N THR A 98 -4.04 4.71 -6.33
CA THR A 98 -2.57 4.78 -6.34
C THR A 98 -1.98 4.60 -4.94
N ASN A 99 -0.67 4.31 -4.86
CA ASN A 99 0.02 4.16 -3.58
C ASN A 99 0.56 5.49 -3.01
N SER A 100 0.74 6.51 -3.84
CA SER A 100 1.39 7.75 -3.43
C SER A 100 0.72 8.99 -4.01
N LYS A 101 0.64 10.04 -3.17
CA LYS A 101 0.23 11.37 -3.64
C LYS A 101 1.16 11.91 -4.72
N SER A 102 2.47 11.64 -4.62
CA SER A 102 3.48 12.13 -5.56
C SER A 102 3.37 11.53 -6.96
N SER A 103 2.60 10.46 -7.14
CA SER A 103 2.34 9.86 -8.45
C SER A 103 1.27 10.60 -9.26
N ILE A 104 0.57 11.55 -8.65
CA ILE A 104 -0.49 12.34 -9.29
C ILE A 104 -0.07 13.79 -9.38
N LEU A 105 -0.27 14.39 -10.55
CA LEU A 105 0.03 15.80 -10.78
C LEU A 105 -0.81 16.71 -9.87
N PRO A 106 -0.23 17.81 -9.36
CA PRO A 106 -0.96 18.78 -8.56
C PRO A 106 -2.21 19.33 -9.27
N THR A 107 -2.17 19.43 -10.58
CA THR A 107 -3.29 19.88 -11.41
C THR A 107 -4.51 18.97 -11.32
N ILE A 108 -4.33 17.64 -11.29
CA ILE A 108 -5.41 16.68 -11.08
C ILE A 108 -5.81 16.66 -9.60
N PHE A 109 -4.81 16.65 -8.72
CA PHE A 109 -5.03 16.51 -7.28
C PHE A 109 -5.83 17.67 -6.67
N SER A 110 -5.72 18.88 -7.24
CA SER A 110 -6.48 20.06 -6.80
C SER A 110 -7.94 20.07 -7.27
N ARG A 111 -8.29 19.29 -8.30
CA ARG A 111 -9.62 19.28 -8.91
C ARG A 111 -10.50 18.13 -8.48
N ILE A 112 -9.89 17.01 -8.12
CA ILE A 112 -10.61 15.79 -7.74
C ILE A 112 -10.46 15.56 -6.23
N PRO A 113 -11.56 15.34 -5.49
CA PRO A 113 -11.52 14.97 -4.09
C PRO A 113 -10.64 13.73 -3.87
N HIS A 114 -9.84 13.73 -2.82
CA HIS A 114 -8.94 12.65 -2.53
C HIS A 114 -9.13 12.13 -1.11
N LYS A 115 -8.86 10.83 -0.92
CA LYS A 115 -8.91 10.17 0.37
C LYS A 115 -7.67 9.30 0.55
N PHE A 116 -7.10 9.37 1.76
CA PHE A 116 -6.02 8.51 2.17
C PHE A 116 -6.60 7.34 2.95
N PHE A 117 -6.48 6.17 2.38
CA PHE A 117 -6.79 4.93 3.09
C PHE A 117 -5.46 4.22 3.37
N LYS A 118 -4.87 4.56 4.48
CA LYS A 118 -3.86 3.67 5.04
C LYS A 118 -4.59 2.41 5.46
N THR A 119 -4.59 1.41 4.60
CA THR A 119 -4.78 0.06 5.09
C THR A 119 -3.62 -0.13 6.04
N SER A 120 -3.90 -0.25 7.34
CA SER A 120 -2.89 -0.88 8.19
C SER A 120 -2.55 -2.16 7.44
N ALA A 121 -1.33 -2.27 6.93
CA ALA A 121 -0.81 -3.53 6.41
C ALA A 121 -1.38 -4.60 7.33
N LYS A 122 -1.96 -5.69 6.78
CA LYS A 122 -2.45 -6.77 7.62
C LYS A 122 -1.42 -6.93 8.70
N LYS A 123 -1.81 -6.57 9.94
CA LYS A 123 -0.93 -6.67 11.08
C LYS A 123 -0.68 -8.17 11.25
N VAL A 124 0.26 -8.68 10.45
CA VAL A 124 0.68 -10.07 10.54
C VAL A 124 1.36 -10.16 11.87
N GLU A 125 0.77 -10.92 12.77
CA GLU A 125 1.45 -11.26 14.03
C GLU A 125 2.78 -11.91 13.67
N PHE A 126 3.81 -11.48 14.35
CA PHE A 126 5.13 -12.05 14.17
C PHE A 126 5.10 -13.52 14.59
N GLU A 127 5.64 -14.40 13.76
CA GLU A 127 5.52 -15.85 13.89
C GLU A 127 6.11 -16.40 15.21
N LEU A 128 7.13 -15.73 15.78
CA LEU A 128 7.75 -16.15 17.01
C LEU A 128 7.02 -15.58 18.24
N ASP A 129 6.91 -16.40 19.26
CA ASP A 129 6.41 -15.94 20.55
C ASP A 129 7.46 -15.06 21.27
N LEU A 130 7.30 -13.73 21.12
CA LEU A 130 8.21 -12.77 21.75
C LEU A 130 8.22 -12.85 23.29
N VAL A 131 7.17 -13.43 23.89
CA VAL A 131 7.11 -13.62 25.35
C VAL A 131 7.94 -14.83 25.78
N ASN A 132 8.01 -15.90 24.97
CA ASN A 132 8.77 -17.12 25.28
C ASN A 132 9.93 -17.37 24.30
N LEU A 133 10.43 -16.31 23.68
CA LEU A 133 11.53 -16.39 22.71
C LEU A 133 12.77 -17.02 23.37
N ASP A 134 13.30 -18.06 22.74
CA ASP A 134 14.58 -18.67 23.12
C ASP A 134 15.62 -18.54 22.00
N LEU A 135 16.86 -18.93 22.30
CA LEU A 135 17.97 -18.82 21.35
C LEU A 135 17.82 -19.81 20.19
N LYS A 136 17.19 -20.95 20.42
CA LYS A 136 16.96 -21.97 19.39
C LYS A 136 15.91 -21.51 18.37
N ASP A 137 14.82 -20.95 18.85
CA ASP A 137 13.77 -20.39 17.99
C ASP A 137 14.31 -19.24 17.13
N LEU A 138 15.07 -18.35 17.76
CA LEU A 138 15.74 -17.25 17.09
C LEU A 138 16.68 -17.75 15.98
N TYR A 139 17.53 -18.73 16.29
CA TYR A 139 18.46 -19.31 15.33
C TYR A 139 17.72 -19.96 14.16
N THR A 140 16.67 -20.73 14.43
CA THR A 140 15.86 -21.39 13.41
C THR A 140 15.20 -20.38 12.48
N PHE A 141 14.63 -19.34 13.04
CA PHE A 141 14.02 -18.24 12.30
C PHE A 141 15.04 -17.50 11.42
N LEU A 142 16.19 -17.13 11.96
CA LEU A 142 17.24 -16.44 11.20
C LEU A 142 17.81 -17.33 10.09
N LYS A 143 17.94 -18.62 10.31
CA LYS A 143 18.40 -19.58 9.30
C LYS A 143 17.40 -19.70 8.15
N ALA A 144 16.10 -19.74 8.43
CA ALA A 144 15.04 -19.79 7.42
C ALA A 144 14.99 -18.49 6.59
N ASN A 145 15.33 -17.35 7.19
CA ASN A 145 15.24 -16.03 6.57
C ASN A 145 16.59 -15.46 6.06
N GLN A 146 17.62 -16.31 5.84
CA GLN A 146 18.94 -15.84 5.42
C GLN A 146 18.98 -15.01 4.12
N ARG A 147 18.03 -15.24 3.21
CA ARG A 147 17.94 -14.58 1.91
C ARG A 147 16.82 -13.54 1.84
N ILE A 148 16.37 -13.07 2.99
CA ILE A 148 15.28 -12.10 3.07
C ILE A 148 15.61 -10.82 2.33
N THR A 149 14.66 -10.29 1.58
CA THR A 149 14.78 -9.01 0.89
C THR A 149 14.64 -7.83 1.84
N LYS A 150 15.10 -6.66 1.43
CA LYS A 150 14.95 -5.40 2.18
C LYS A 150 13.49 -5.09 2.52
N GLY A 151 12.57 -5.31 1.56
CA GLY A 151 11.14 -5.05 1.75
C GLY A 151 10.51 -5.96 2.79
N GLU A 152 10.78 -7.26 2.70
CA GLU A 152 10.31 -8.26 3.65
C GLU A 152 10.88 -8.01 5.06
N ALA A 153 12.16 -7.68 5.16
CA ALA A 153 12.77 -7.34 6.45
C ALA A 153 12.14 -6.10 7.10
N LYS A 154 11.78 -5.08 6.31
CA LYS A 154 11.06 -3.92 6.82
C LYS A 154 9.70 -4.30 7.36
N ASN A 155 8.95 -5.13 6.63
CA ASN A 155 7.65 -5.64 7.08
C ASN A 155 7.78 -6.47 8.36
N LEU A 156 8.85 -7.29 8.49
CA LEU A 156 9.11 -8.05 9.73
C LEU A 156 9.40 -7.13 10.92
N VAL A 157 10.22 -6.08 10.75
CA VAL A 157 10.48 -5.10 11.82
C VAL A 157 9.17 -4.45 12.29
N GLU A 158 8.29 -4.08 11.37
CA GLU A 158 6.97 -3.53 11.68
C GLU A 158 6.07 -4.56 12.40
N SER A 159 6.07 -5.82 11.96
CA SER A 159 5.31 -6.92 12.59
C SER A 159 5.82 -7.23 14.00
N ILE A 160 7.14 -7.21 14.23
CA ILE A 160 7.74 -7.36 15.55
C ILE A 160 7.28 -6.23 16.48
N LEU A 161 7.37 -4.97 16.03
CA LEU A 161 6.93 -3.82 16.83
C LEU A 161 5.43 -3.90 17.17
N TYR A 162 4.63 -4.34 16.20
CA TYR A 162 3.20 -4.56 16.42
C TYR A 162 2.94 -5.64 17.47
N SER A 163 3.64 -6.79 17.38
CA SER A 163 3.49 -7.90 18.32
C SER A 163 3.95 -7.50 19.73
N VAL A 164 5.01 -6.69 19.85
CA VAL A 164 5.46 -6.09 21.12
C VAL A 164 4.35 -5.25 21.75
N ASN A 165 3.71 -4.36 20.96
CA ASN A 165 2.62 -3.54 21.45
C ASN A 165 1.35 -4.36 21.77
N SER A 166 1.02 -5.35 20.96
CA SER A 166 -0.16 -6.23 21.16
C SER A 166 -0.03 -7.04 22.46
N LYS A 167 1.18 -7.53 22.74
CA LYS A 167 1.48 -8.31 23.96
C LYS A 167 1.80 -7.43 25.17
N LYS A 168 1.63 -6.09 25.03
CA LYS A 168 1.91 -5.09 26.08
C LYS A 168 3.32 -5.21 26.69
N ILE A 169 4.30 -5.54 25.84
CA ILE A 169 5.69 -5.57 26.26
C ILE A 169 6.19 -4.12 26.30
N GLU A 170 6.49 -3.61 27.48
CA GLU A 170 7.02 -2.25 27.66
C GLU A 170 8.44 -2.16 27.13
N LEU A 171 8.72 -1.29 26.19
CA LEU A 171 10.04 -1.01 25.66
C LEU A 171 10.64 0.24 26.31
N THR A 172 11.91 0.19 26.61
CA THR A 172 12.67 1.39 26.98
C THR A 172 12.88 2.29 25.77
N GLN A 173 13.18 3.59 26.01
CA GLN A 173 13.47 4.52 24.93
C GLN A 173 14.61 4.04 24.01
N LYS A 174 15.67 3.44 24.60
CA LYS A 174 16.81 2.88 23.83
C LYS A 174 16.39 1.73 22.91
N GLU A 175 15.46 0.90 23.35
CA GLU A 175 14.93 -0.22 22.55
C GLU A 175 14.03 0.29 21.42
N LEU A 176 13.19 1.30 21.66
CA LEU A 176 12.41 1.97 20.62
C LEU A 176 13.30 2.65 19.57
N ASP A 177 14.38 3.30 20.01
CA ASP A 177 15.36 3.90 19.12
C ASP A 177 16.03 2.85 18.21
N LEU A 178 16.21 1.61 18.71
CA LEU A 178 16.76 0.53 17.90
C LEU A 178 15.82 0.13 16.76
N PHE A 179 14.50 0.11 16.98
CA PHE A 179 13.54 -0.12 15.89
C PHE A 179 13.65 0.95 14.81
N SER A 180 13.70 2.22 15.19
CA SER A 180 13.87 3.35 14.26
C SER A 180 15.19 3.26 13.49
N LYS A 181 16.28 2.93 14.19
CA LYS A 181 17.60 2.69 13.57
C LYS A 181 17.59 1.51 12.62
N SER A 182 16.89 0.41 12.95
CA SER A 182 16.75 -0.77 12.10
C SER A 182 16.13 -0.42 10.75
N ILE A 183 15.04 0.33 10.74
CA ILE A 183 14.39 0.78 9.50
C ILE A 183 15.36 1.65 8.69
N LYS A 184 16.04 2.60 9.34
CA LYS A 184 17.01 3.49 8.68
C LYS A 184 18.19 2.72 8.10
N LEU A 185 18.72 1.72 8.80
CA LEU A 185 19.80 0.85 8.30
C LEU A 185 19.36 0.05 7.08
N LEU A 186 18.12 -0.48 7.06
CA LEU A 186 17.55 -1.13 5.90
C LEU A 186 17.42 -0.16 4.71
N GLU A 187 17.04 1.09 4.95
CA GLU A 187 16.99 2.12 3.91
C GLU A 187 18.38 2.43 3.32
N LEU A 188 19.41 2.40 4.15
CA LEU A 188 20.82 2.56 3.77
C LEU A 188 21.45 1.29 3.17
N ASN A 189 20.63 0.30 2.76
CA ASN A 189 21.08 -0.96 2.16
C ASN A 189 21.96 -1.84 3.05
N SER A 190 21.86 -1.73 4.37
CA SER A 190 22.50 -2.68 5.28
C SER A 190 21.92 -4.09 5.06
N ARG A 191 22.74 -5.11 5.36
CA ARG A 191 22.35 -6.52 5.18
C ARG A 191 21.13 -6.85 6.04
N PRO A 192 19.97 -7.22 5.45
CA PRO A 192 18.71 -7.32 6.19
C PRO A 192 18.76 -8.30 7.35
N ILE A 193 19.42 -9.45 7.16
CA ILE A 193 19.53 -10.46 8.22
C ILE A 193 20.29 -9.95 9.45
N ASN A 194 21.34 -9.14 9.29
CA ASN A 194 22.11 -8.59 10.41
C ASN A 194 21.27 -7.61 11.22
N VAL A 195 20.43 -6.80 10.55
CA VAL A 195 19.52 -5.86 11.21
C VAL A 195 18.48 -6.62 12.04
N LEU A 196 17.86 -7.67 11.47
CA LEU A 196 16.91 -8.52 12.18
C LEU A 196 17.56 -9.25 13.37
N THR A 197 18.79 -9.77 13.16
CA THR A 197 19.54 -10.43 14.23
C THR A 197 19.75 -9.50 15.42
N SER A 198 20.21 -8.27 15.17
CA SER A 198 20.44 -7.28 16.23
C SER A 198 19.15 -6.94 16.99
N LEU A 199 18.05 -6.79 16.29
CA LEU A 199 16.76 -6.48 16.87
C LEU A 199 16.23 -7.62 17.74
N LEU A 200 16.28 -8.85 17.22
CA LEU A 200 15.79 -10.03 17.92
C LEU A 200 16.66 -10.42 19.12
N LEU A 201 17.99 -10.24 19.02
CA LEU A 201 18.89 -10.43 20.17
C LEU A 201 18.63 -9.42 21.28
N MET A 202 18.30 -8.17 20.93
CA MET A 202 17.91 -7.17 21.95
C MET A 202 16.66 -7.65 22.71
N LEU A 203 15.65 -8.13 21.99
CA LEU A 203 14.42 -8.63 22.60
C LEU A 203 14.66 -9.90 23.45
N LEU A 204 15.58 -10.79 23.03
CA LEU A 204 15.96 -11.98 23.77
C LEU A 204 16.69 -11.65 25.08
N ASN A 205 17.65 -10.71 25.04
CA ASN A 205 18.45 -10.34 26.21
C ASN A 205 17.63 -9.67 27.32
N ARG A 206 16.52 -9.03 26.96
CA ARG A 206 15.61 -8.41 27.92
C ARG A 206 15.05 -9.38 28.97
N LYS A 207 14.91 -10.66 28.64
CA LYS A 207 14.41 -11.69 29.56
C LYS A 207 15.42 -12.14 30.60
N ARG A 208 16.69 -11.78 30.43
CA ARG A 208 17.76 -12.24 31.32
C ARG A 208 18.13 -11.24 32.42
N VAL A 209 17.42 -10.11 32.43
CA VAL A 209 17.48 -9.10 33.50
C VAL A 209 16.16 -9.12 34.26
#